data_fb9c3916b1a2f3fc0c11404293ce05a9
#
_entry.id   fb9c3916b1a2f3fc0c11404293ce05a9
#
_cell.length_a   1.000
_cell.length_b   1.000
_cell.length_c   1.000
_cell.angle_alpha   90.00
_cell.angle_beta   90.00
_cell.angle_gamma   90.00
#
_symmetry.space_group_name_H-M   'P 1'
#
loop_
_entity.id
_entity.type
_entity.pdbx_description
1 polymer ?
#
loop_
_entity_poly.entity_id
_entity_poly.type
_entity_poly.pdbx_seq_one_letter_code
_entity_poly.pdbx_strand_id
1 'polypeptide(L)'
;EVNDNQPEFTEEELTTVSYEDYSELDELGRCQLAEACIGQDLMPTEARESISSVKPTGWKNKSYDTVDGGYVYNRCHLIGFQLTGENANEENLITGTRYMNVEGMLPFEDEVAAYIKETDNHVMYRVTPFLRGMTWLPQEYRCRQSQ
;
A
#
# COMPACT_ATOMS: atom_id res chain seq x y z
N GLU A 1 0.90 15.46 10.52
CA GLU A 1 -0.13 14.63 11.15
C GLU A 1 -1.47 14.83 10.44
N VAL A 2 -2.20 13.76 10.32
CA VAL A 2 -3.52 13.76 9.71
C VAL A 2 -4.49 13.23 10.76
N ASN A 3 -5.58 13.98 11.03
CA ASN A 3 -6.60 13.59 11.99
C ASN A 3 -6.04 13.27 13.40
N ASP A 4 -5.05 13.99 13.85
CA ASP A 4 -4.39 13.76 15.14
C ASP A 4 -3.97 12.29 15.34
N ASN A 5 -3.60 11.61 14.24
CA ASN A 5 -3.26 10.19 14.19
C ASN A 5 -4.40 9.24 14.63
N GLN A 6 -5.64 9.69 14.51
CA GLN A 6 -6.81 8.84 14.80
C GLN A 6 -7.36 8.24 13.50
N PRO A 7 -7.58 6.93 13.43
CA PRO A 7 -8.24 6.32 12.29
C PRO A 7 -9.70 6.75 12.20
N GLU A 8 -10.19 6.94 10.97
CA GLU A 8 -11.59 7.29 10.70
C GLU A 8 -12.32 6.09 10.11
N PHE A 9 -12.67 5.14 10.96
CA PHE A 9 -13.56 4.05 10.60
C PHE A 9 -14.88 4.21 11.34
N THR A 10 -15.99 4.00 10.62
CA THR A 10 -17.31 3.90 11.27
C THR A 10 -17.46 2.54 11.94
N GLU A 11 -18.38 2.42 12.89
CA GLU A 11 -18.67 1.12 13.54
C GLU A 11 -19.12 0.06 12.51
N GLU A 12 -19.80 0.48 11.44
CA GLU A 12 -20.25 -0.40 10.36
C GLU A 12 -19.10 -0.92 9.49
N GLU A 13 -18.03 -0.15 9.37
CA GLU A 13 -16.82 -0.57 8.64
C GLU A 13 -15.95 -1.55 9.45
N LEU A 14 -16.11 -1.57 10.79
CA LEU A 14 -15.34 -2.45 11.64
C LEU A 14 -15.90 -3.88 11.56
N THR A 15 -15.07 -4.80 11.08
CA THR A 15 -15.41 -6.21 10.91
C THR A 15 -14.23 -7.09 11.30
N THR A 16 -14.49 -8.35 11.60
CA THR A 16 -13.48 -9.40 11.78
C THR A 16 -13.50 -10.42 10.63
N VAL A 17 -14.23 -10.11 9.57
CA VAL A 17 -14.23 -10.91 8.34
C VAL A 17 -13.19 -10.34 7.39
N SER A 18 -12.22 -11.15 7.00
CA SER A 18 -11.17 -10.74 6.08
C SER A 18 -11.73 -10.36 4.72
N TYR A 19 -11.30 -9.22 4.20
CA TYR A 19 -11.60 -8.76 2.85
C TYR A 19 -10.52 -7.83 2.33
N GLU A 20 -10.50 -7.65 1.02
CA GLU A 20 -9.68 -6.67 0.31
C GLU A 20 -10.57 -5.91 -0.66
N ASP A 21 -10.38 -4.61 -0.76
CA ASP A 21 -11.08 -3.77 -1.71
C ASP A 21 -10.11 -2.73 -2.30
N TYR A 22 -9.95 -2.75 -3.61
CA TYR A 22 -9.13 -1.81 -4.36
C TYR A 22 -10.04 -1.03 -5.29
N SER A 23 -10.07 0.29 -5.12
CA SER A 23 -10.85 1.16 -5.99
C SER A 23 -10.32 1.16 -7.41
N GLU A 24 -11.21 1.30 -8.38
CA GLU A 24 -10.85 1.45 -9.78
C GLU A 24 -9.90 2.63 -9.99
N LEU A 25 -9.04 2.51 -10.97
CA LEU A 25 -8.17 3.61 -11.39
C LEU A 25 -9.02 4.80 -11.86
N ASP A 26 -8.53 6.02 -11.62
CA ASP A 26 -9.18 7.21 -12.13
C ASP A 26 -8.98 7.39 -13.65
N GLU A 27 -9.55 8.45 -14.22
CA GLU A 27 -9.45 8.75 -15.65
C GLU A 27 -8.01 8.91 -16.17
N LEU A 28 -7.06 9.18 -15.27
CA LEU A 28 -5.64 9.30 -15.59
C LEU A 28 -4.85 8.02 -15.28
N GLY A 29 -5.52 6.94 -14.94
CA GLY A 29 -4.90 5.66 -14.59
C GLY A 29 -4.21 5.66 -13.23
N ARG A 30 -4.64 6.52 -12.30
CA ARG A 30 -4.03 6.63 -10.96
C ARG A 30 -4.81 5.79 -9.95
N CYS A 31 -4.06 5.13 -9.07
CA CYS A 31 -4.67 4.40 -7.95
C CYS A 31 -5.46 5.32 -7.03
N GLN A 32 -6.54 4.79 -6.52
CA GLN A 32 -7.42 5.43 -5.55
C GLN A 32 -7.31 4.72 -4.20
N LEU A 33 -8.37 4.70 -3.42
CA LEU A 33 -8.41 4.05 -2.11
C LEU A 33 -8.11 2.55 -2.21
N ALA A 34 -7.26 2.06 -1.32
CA ALA A 34 -7.09 0.63 -1.04
C ALA A 34 -7.44 0.36 0.42
N GLU A 35 -8.28 -0.62 0.66
CA GLU A 35 -8.76 -0.99 2.00
C GLU A 35 -8.77 -2.50 2.17
N ALA A 36 -8.42 -2.95 3.35
CA ALA A 36 -8.50 -4.36 3.70
C ALA A 36 -8.79 -4.56 5.19
N CYS A 37 -9.53 -5.61 5.50
CA CYS A 37 -9.55 -6.19 6.84
C CYS A 37 -8.60 -7.37 6.84
N ILE A 38 -7.43 -7.17 7.43
CA ILE A 38 -6.30 -8.09 7.31
C ILE A 38 -6.28 -9.05 8.50
N GLY A 39 -6.42 -10.33 8.21
CA GLY A 39 -6.19 -11.43 9.15
C GLY A 39 -5.07 -12.33 8.64
N GLN A 40 -4.69 -13.32 9.40
CA GLN A 40 -3.65 -14.28 8.98
C GLN A 40 -4.02 -15.03 7.69
N ASP A 41 -5.30 -15.22 7.42
CA ASP A 41 -5.82 -15.90 6.23
C ASP A 41 -5.56 -15.13 4.91
N LEU A 42 -5.37 -13.80 4.97
CA LEU A 42 -4.98 -13.00 3.82
C LEU A 42 -3.48 -12.92 3.59
N MET A 43 -2.68 -13.21 4.61
CA MET A 43 -1.23 -13.16 4.50
C MET A 43 -0.72 -14.20 3.50
N PRO A 44 0.36 -13.88 2.75
CA PRO A 44 0.85 -14.76 1.70
C PRO A 44 1.38 -16.08 2.28
N THR A 45 1.04 -17.17 1.60
CA THR A 45 1.57 -18.52 1.87
C THR A 45 2.56 -18.96 0.79
N GLU A 46 2.65 -18.18 -0.29
CA GLU A 46 3.54 -18.42 -1.44
C GLU A 46 4.57 -17.30 -1.59
N ALA A 47 5.61 -17.59 -2.36
CA ALA A 47 6.66 -16.62 -2.63
C ALA A 47 6.13 -15.45 -3.49
N ARG A 48 6.73 -14.28 -3.27
CA ARG A 48 6.46 -13.08 -4.06
C ARG A 48 6.78 -13.31 -5.53
N GLU A 49 5.86 -12.87 -6.40
CA GLU A 49 6.03 -12.92 -7.84
C GLU A 49 6.50 -11.56 -8.42
N SER A 50 6.93 -11.58 -9.68
CA SER A 50 7.32 -10.36 -10.37
C SER A 50 6.14 -9.45 -10.64
N ILE A 51 6.33 -8.15 -10.38
CA ILE A 51 5.36 -7.08 -10.66
C ILE A 51 5.77 -6.20 -11.84
N SER A 52 6.76 -6.62 -12.62
CA SER A 52 7.34 -5.82 -13.70
C SER A 52 6.39 -5.56 -14.87
N SER A 53 5.32 -6.36 -15.01
CA SER A 53 4.28 -6.16 -16.02
C SER A 53 3.43 -4.92 -15.79
N VAL A 54 3.27 -4.49 -14.54
CA VAL A 54 2.51 -3.30 -14.18
C VAL A 54 3.39 -2.06 -14.33
N LYS A 55 2.89 -1.07 -15.05
CA LYS A 55 3.55 0.25 -15.23
C LYS A 55 2.60 1.32 -14.68
N PRO A 56 2.71 1.67 -13.40
CA PRO A 56 1.87 2.70 -12.81
C PRO A 56 2.05 4.03 -13.49
N THR A 57 1.05 4.89 -13.38
CA THR A 57 1.14 6.26 -13.90
C THR A 57 2.39 6.95 -13.36
N GLY A 58 3.13 7.61 -14.25
CA GLY A 58 4.39 8.27 -13.92
C GLY A 58 5.60 7.37 -13.87
N TRP A 59 5.47 6.09 -14.22
CA TRP A 59 6.59 5.17 -14.23
C TRP A 59 7.68 5.61 -15.20
N LYS A 60 8.88 5.84 -14.65
CA LYS A 60 10.11 6.13 -15.40
C LYS A 60 11.22 5.25 -14.86
N ASN A 61 11.67 4.33 -15.68
CA ASN A 61 12.75 3.41 -15.28
C ASN A 61 14.11 4.04 -15.62
N LYS A 62 14.65 4.83 -14.70
CA LYS A 62 16.02 5.36 -14.79
C LYS A 62 16.87 4.81 -13.66
N SER A 63 18.03 4.29 -14.04
CA SER A 63 19.05 3.84 -13.09
C SER A 63 20.08 4.96 -12.84
N TYR A 64 20.50 5.11 -11.60
CA TYR A 64 21.52 6.07 -11.18
C TYR A 64 22.50 5.38 -10.21
N ASP A 65 23.78 5.54 -10.46
CA ASP A 65 24.85 4.92 -9.64
C ASP A 65 24.91 5.46 -8.20
N THR A 66 24.34 6.67 -8.01
CA THR A 66 24.33 7.36 -6.70
C THR A 66 23.13 7.00 -5.83
N VAL A 67 22.22 6.19 -6.34
CA VAL A 67 20.99 5.79 -5.63
C VAL A 67 21.11 4.36 -5.14
N ASP A 68 20.75 4.12 -3.88
CA ASP A 68 20.69 2.79 -3.32
C ASP A 68 19.74 1.88 -4.14
N GLY A 69 20.27 0.73 -4.58
CA GLY A 69 19.55 -0.17 -5.50
C GLY A 69 19.51 0.28 -6.96
N GLY A 70 20.13 1.42 -7.31
CA GLY A 70 20.30 1.89 -8.69
C GLY A 70 19.10 2.61 -9.30
N TYR A 71 17.90 2.51 -8.74
CA TYR A 71 16.66 3.08 -9.26
C TYR A 71 16.04 4.10 -8.30
N VAL A 72 15.69 5.29 -8.80
CA VAL A 72 15.01 6.34 -8.02
C VAL A 72 13.57 5.95 -7.75
N TYR A 73 12.89 5.38 -8.75
CA TYR A 73 11.48 5.02 -8.68
C TYR A 73 11.29 3.53 -8.50
N ASN A 74 10.39 3.18 -7.61
CA ASN A 74 9.94 1.82 -7.36
C ASN A 74 8.45 1.70 -7.64
N ARG A 75 8.02 0.49 -7.99
CA ARG A 75 6.62 0.10 -7.89
C ARG A 75 6.32 -0.12 -6.43
N CYS A 76 5.49 0.75 -5.86
CA CYS A 76 5.12 0.69 -4.45
C CYS A 76 3.71 0.13 -4.32
N HIS A 77 3.53 -0.91 -3.51
CA HIS A 77 2.20 -1.35 -3.12
C HIS A 77 1.55 -0.34 -2.19
N LEU A 78 0.25 -0.08 -2.35
CA LEU A 78 -0.55 0.65 -1.37
C LEU A 78 -0.73 -0.21 -0.11
N ILE A 79 -1.11 -1.47 -0.31
CA ILE A 79 -1.12 -2.49 0.75
C ILE A 79 -0.03 -3.50 0.41
N GLY A 80 0.93 -3.67 1.29
CA GLY A 80 2.11 -4.49 1.07
C GLY A 80 1.82 -5.97 0.85
N PHE A 81 2.67 -6.63 0.08
CA PHE A 81 2.57 -8.07 -0.20
C PHE A 81 2.49 -8.91 1.07
N GLN A 82 3.24 -8.58 2.11
CA GLN A 82 3.26 -9.32 3.36
C GLN A 82 1.91 -9.33 4.11
N LEU A 83 1.00 -8.42 3.76
CA LEU A 83 -0.31 -8.27 4.41
C LEU A 83 -1.42 -9.02 3.68
N THR A 84 -1.46 -8.93 2.35
CA THR A 84 -2.56 -9.46 1.54
C THR A 84 -2.13 -10.38 0.41
N GLY A 85 -0.84 -10.54 0.17
CA GLY A 85 -0.33 -11.43 -0.87
C GLY A 85 -0.58 -10.94 -2.30
N GLU A 86 -0.98 -9.68 -2.50
CA GLU A 86 -1.21 -9.10 -3.82
C GLU A 86 0.11 -8.84 -4.55
N ASN A 87 0.24 -9.34 -5.77
CA ASN A 87 1.39 -9.12 -6.63
C ASN A 87 1.14 -8.03 -7.68
N ALA A 88 0.88 -8.40 -8.91
CA ALA A 88 0.74 -7.50 -10.05
C ALA A 88 -0.69 -6.95 -10.21
N ASN A 89 -1.22 -6.34 -9.16
CA ASN A 89 -2.52 -5.66 -9.18
C ASN A 89 -2.29 -4.17 -9.48
N GLU A 90 -2.76 -3.70 -10.64
CA GLU A 90 -2.59 -2.30 -11.06
C GLU A 90 -3.31 -1.29 -10.17
N GLU A 91 -4.37 -1.70 -9.49
CA GLU A 91 -5.12 -0.87 -8.54
C GLU A 91 -4.42 -0.73 -7.17
N ASN A 92 -3.36 -1.50 -6.94
CA ASN A 92 -2.58 -1.51 -5.71
C ASN A 92 -1.11 -1.08 -5.91
N LEU A 93 -0.73 -0.67 -7.11
CA LEU A 93 0.64 -0.30 -7.44
C LEU A 93 0.74 1.14 -7.91
N ILE A 94 1.64 1.88 -7.31
CA ILE A 94 1.94 3.27 -7.64
C ILE A 94 3.41 3.44 -7.97
N THR A 95 3.74 4.52 -8.67
CA THR A 95 5.11 4.97 -8.80
C THR A 95 5.50 5.77 -7.56
N GLY A 96 6.49 5.31 -6.85
CA GLY A 96 7.02 6.00 -5.67
C GLY A 96 8.54 5.94 -5.62
N THR A 97 9.12 6.60 -4.64
CA THR A 97 10.55 6.50 -4.40
C THR A 97 10.85 5.28 -3.53
N ARG A 98 12.08 4.77 -3.65
CA ARG A 98 12.55 3.71 -2.74
C ARG A 98 12.48 4.16 -1.28
N TYR A 99 12.84 5.40 -1.00
CA TYR A 99 12.77 5.97 0.35
C TYR A 99 11.35 5.91 0.92
N MET A 100 10.36 6.35 0.15
CA MET A 100 8.96 6.29 0.58
C MET A 100 8.51 4.85 0.86
N ASN A 101 8.89 3.92 0.00
CA ASN A 101 8.51 2.51 0.15
C ASN A 101 9.16 1.86 1.38
N VAL A 102 10.46 2.06 1.57
CA VAL A 102 11.25 1.37 2.61
C VAL A 102 11.21 2.11 3.95
N GLU A 103 11.31 3.43 3.94
CA GLU A 103 11.36 4.23 5.17
C GLU A 103 9.99 4.80 5.58
N GLY A 104 9.12 5.02 4.59
CA GLY A 104 7.80 5.59 4.84
C GLY A 104 6.72 4.56 5.11
N MET A 105 6.60 3.53 4.28
CA MET A 105 5.49 2.56 4.33
C MET A 105 5.83 1.26 5.05
N LEU A 106 6.99 0.70 4.77
CA LEU A 106 7.39 -0.61 5.29
C LEU A 106 7.34 -0.73 6.81
N PRO A 107 7.77 0.26 7.61
CA PRO A 107 7.70 0.16 9.08
C PRO A 107 6.27 -0.06 9.61
N PHE A 108 5.28 0.61 9.01
CA PHE A 108 3.87 0.43 9.38
C PHE A 108 3.35 -0.93 8.97
N GLU A 109 3.72 -1.40 7.79
CA GLU A 109 3.35 -2.74 7.30
C GLU A 109 3.95 -3.82 8.20
N ASP A 110 5.20 -3.68 8.62
CA ASP A 110 5.87 -4.60 9.54
C ASP A 110 5.19 -4.65 10.92
N GLU A 111 4.79 -3.50 11.44
CA GLU A 111 4.07 -3.41 12.72
C GLU A 111 2.71 -4.11 12.65
N VAL A 112 1.94 -3.87 11.59
CA VAL A 112 0.65 -4.52 11.37
C VAL A 112 0.82 -6.03 11.22
N ALA A 113 1.80 -6.47 10.43
CA ALA A 113 2.08 -7.90 10.24
C ALA A 113 2.46 -8.59 11.55
N ALA A 114 3.30 -7.94 12.36
CA ALA A 114 3.71 -8.46 13.66
C ALA A 114 2.50 -8.61 14.61
N TYR A 115 1.67 -7.58 14.71
CA TYR A 115 0.47 -7.60 15.53
C TYR A 115 -0.49 -8.74 15.16
N ILE A 116 -0.77 -8.93 13.87
CA ILE A 116 -1.64 -9.99 13.39
C ILE A 116 -1.07 -11.37 13.71
N LYS A 117 0.23 -11.56 13.52
CA LYS A 117 0.91 -12.83 13.82
C LYS A 117 0.94 -13.16 15.31
N GLU A 118 1.09 -12.15 16.16
CA GLU A 118 1.15 -12.33 17.61
C GLU A 118 -0.21 -12.56 18.25
N THR A 119 -1.25 -11.92 17.73
CA THR A 119 -2.57 -11.89 18.37
C THR A 119 -3.64 -12.72 17.67
N ASP A 120 -3.43 -13.08 16.40
CA ASP A 120 -4.45 -13.65 15.50
C ASP A 120 -5.69 -12.76 15.34
N ASN A 121 -5.58 -11.49 15.67
CA ASN A 121 -6.63 -10.50 15.47
C ASN A 121 -6.58 -9.92 14.06
N HIS A 122 -7.67 -9.28 13.64
CA HIS A 122 -7.74 -8.54 12.38
C HIS A 122 -7.37 -7.08 12.57
N VAL A 123 -6.86 -6.48 11.52
CA VAL A 123 -6.55 -5.04 11.45
C VAL A 123 -7.25 -4.43 10.24
N MET A 124 -8.02 -3.38 10.47
CA MET A 124 -8.54 -2.54 9.39
C MET A 124 -7.42 -1.64 8.87
N TYR A 125 -7.10 -1.77 7.61
CA TYR A 125 -6.00 -1.07 6.97
C TYR A 125 -6.48 -0.33 5.73
N ARG A 126 -6.31 0.98 5.71
CA ARG A 126 -6.74 1.83 4.60
C ARG A 126 -5.62 2.74 4.16
N VAL A 127 -5.35 2.76 2.87
CA VAL A 127 -4.36 3.63 2.25
C VAL A 127 -5.05 4.50 1.20
N THR A 128 -4.93 5.81 1.37
CA THR A 128 -5.46 6.78 0.42
C THR A 128 -4.33 7.60 -0.14
N PRO A 129 -3.99 7.45 -1.43
CA PRO A 129 -2.99 8.30 -2.05
C PRO A 129 -3.52 9.73 -2.21
N PHE A 130 -2.68 10.71 -1.87
CA PHE A 130 -2.95 12.12 -2.14
C PHE A 130 -2.19 12.56 -3.37
N LEU A 131 -2.93 13.00 -4.37
CA LEU A 131 -2.40 13.45 -5.64
C LEU A 131 -2.63 14.94 -5.77
N ARG A 132 -1.63 15.69 -6.23
CA ARG A 132 -1.76 17.13 -6.48
C ARG A 132 -1.95 17.40 -7.96
N GLY A 133 -3.13 17.93 -8.32
CA GLY A 133 -3.45 18.37 -9.67
C GLY A 133 -3.23 17.28 -10.71
N MET A 134 -2.59 17.64 -11.82
CA MET A 134 -2.27 16.73 -12.93
C MET A 134 -0.92 16.01 -12.77
N THR A 135 -0.26 16.13 -11.63
CA THR A 135 0.97 15.41 -11.33
C THR A 135 0.70 13.95 -11.07
N TRP A 136 1.52 13.09 -11.63
CA TRP A 136 1.34 11.64 -11.56
C TRP A 136 2.15 10.97 -10.44
N LEU A 137 2.85 11.74 -9.63
CA LEU A 137 3.52 11.24 -8.43
C LEU A 137 2.67 11.59 -7.21
N PRO A 138 2.31 10.60 -6.40
CA PRO A 138 1.66 10.86 -5.13
C PRO A 138 2.61 11.65 -4.23
N GLN A 139 2.09 12.65 -3.55
CA GLN A 139 2.92 13.52 -2.70
C GLN A 139 2.83 13.14 -1.23
N GLU A 140 1.70 12.60 -0.83
CA GLU A 140 1.48 12.12 0.54
C GLU A 140 0.59 10.89 0.52
N TYR A 141 0.81 9.99 1.48
CA TYR A 141 -0.02 8.82 1.72
C TYR A 141 -0.58 8.85 3.12
N ARG A 142 -1.84 8.51 3.26
CA ARG A 142 -2.44 8.20 4.55
C ARG A 142 -2.52 6.69 4.70
N CYS A 143 -1.94 6.21 5.77
CA CYS A 143 -2.17 4.86 6.25
C CYS A 143 -2.96 4.98 7.54
N ARG A 144 -4.10 4.33 7.61
CA ARG A 144 -4.95 4.32 8.80
C ARG A 144 -5.20 2.88 9.17
N GLN A 145 -5.06 2.61 10.44
CA GLN A 145 -5.31 1.30 11.03
C GLN A 145 -6.21 1.46 12.24
N SER A 146 -7.07 0.49 12.46
CA SER A 146 -7.88 0.36 13.66
C SER A 146 -7.78 -1.06 14.17
N GLN A 147 -7.73 -1.19 15.46
CA GLN A 147 -7.71 -2.48 16.15
C GLN A 147 -9.10 -2.84 16.65
#